data_0765d27256a79f9937bd3dbe33c6ee8a
#
_entry.id   0765d27256a79f9937bd3dbe33c6ee8a
#
_cell.length_a   1.000
_cell.length_b   1.000
_cell.length_c   1.000
_cell.angle_alpha   90.00
_cell.angle_beta   90.00
_cell.angle_gamma   90.00
#
_symmetry.space_group_name_H-M   'P 1'
#
loop_
_entity.id
_entity.type
_entity.pdbx_description
1 polymer ?
#
loop_
_entity_poly.entity_id
_entity_poly.type
_entity_poly.pdbx_seq_one_letter_code
_entity_poly.pdbx_strand_id
1 'polypeptide(L)'
;AIVRTTQLEEESGLLIEGFPIPVRRMDPLAQTFIVLDTDNNDGDRVTGAFLTSCDVYFSEKDSVYPVAMEIRDVINGQPGPKILPFGRKTLQANEVSTSTDASVATTFTFDSPVYVQGGTEYSICLLANTPDYKAWIADLGTQDTSGNEITDQPHVGVLFKSSNNTTWVPSPTQDLKFTLRRAKFDTAAAGGVTLQNKTLPVKTLKVNPLEMTDASTTLKINHVGHAMHTTGNNVTIDGVKSGATTTLNGALNATATSITLTSGT
;
A
#
# COMPACT_ATOMS: atom_id res chain seq x y z
N ALA A 1 -22.05 3.54 -21.83
CA ALA A 1 -21.29 4.36 -22.71
C ALA A 1 -20.05 4.85 -22.05
N ILE A 2 -19.05 4.93 -22.80
CA ILE A 2 -17.72 5.13 -22.26
C ILE A 2 -17.13 6.28 -23.02
N VAL A 3 -17.00 7.39 -22.33
CA VAL A 3 -16.36 8.59 -22.84
C VAL A 3 -14.94 8.64 -22.30
N ARG A 4 -14.02 8.93 -23.18
CA ARG A 4 -12.62 9.06 -22.86
C ARG A 4 -12.37 10.43 -22.23
N THR A 5 -11.82 10.48 -21.03
CA THR A 5 -11.34 11.74 -20.45
C THR A 5 -9.85 11.89 -20.66
N THR A 6 -9.48 13.06 -21.14
CA THR A 6 -8.11 13.58 -21.02
C THR A 6 -8.19 14.81 -20.13
N GLN A 7 -7.45 14.80 -19.05
CA GLN A 7 -7.15 16.05 -18.35
C GLN A 7 -5.88 16.60 -18.97
N LEU A 8 -6.04 17.66 -19.74
CA LEU A 8 -4.94 18.42 -20.28
C LEU A 8 -5.14 19.86 -19.82
N GLU A 9 -4.43 20.26 -18.79
CA GLU A 9 -4.07 21.65 -18.60
C GLU A 9 -2.57 21.71 -18.38
N GLU A 10 -1.87 22.39 -19.29
CA GLU A 10 -0.50 22.80 -19.09
C GLU A 10 -0.49 23.95 -18.08
N GLU A 11 -0.22 23.66 -16.83
CA GLU A 11 0.19 24.71 -15.91
C GLU A 11 1.65 25.06 -16.22
N SER A 12 1.85 26.26 -16.71
CA SER A 12 3.16 26.87 -16.84
C SER A 12 3.80 27.00 -15.45
N GLY A 13 4.85 26.20 -15.21
CA GLY A 13 5.57 26.22 -13.95
C GLY A 13 6.18 27.59 -13.66
N LEU A 14 6.10 28.01 -12.40
CA LEU A 14 6.77 29.19 -11.90
C LEU A 14 8.28 28.98 -11.98
N LEU A 15 8.95 29.68 -12.90
CA LEU A 15 10.41 29.73 -12.97
C LEU A 15 10.91 30.69 -11.90
N ILE A 16 11.44 30.17 -10.81
CA ILE A 16 12.31 30.93 -9.92
C ILE A 16 13.72 30.83 -10.51
N GLU A 17 14.31 31.97 -10.87
CA GLU A 17 15.66 32.04 -11.42
C GLU A 17 16.65 31.22 -10.56
N GLY A 18 17.18 30.14 -11.12
CA GLY A 18 18.30 29.40 -10.56
C GLY A 18 18.08 27.90 -10.29
N PHE A 19 16.85 27.43 -10.06
CA PHE A 19 16.58 26.01 -9.86
C PHE A 19 15.21 25.62 -10.41
N PRO A 20 15.12 24.67 -11.39
CA PRO A 20 13.83 24.10 -11.76
C PRO A 20 13.31 23.26 -10.60
N ILE A 21 12.28 23.73 -9.93
CA ILE A 21 11.52 22.90 -9.01
C ILE A 21 10.71 21.93 -9.90
N PRO A 22 10.93 20.62 -9.81
CA PRO A 22 10.11 19.68 -10.55
C PRO A 22 8.67 19.79 -10.07
N VAL A 23 7.83 20.47 -10.84
CA VAL A 23 6.38 20.47 -10.61
C VAL A 23 5.91 19.05 -10.93
N ARG A 24 5.52 18.30 -9.90
CA ARG A 24 4.84 17.03 -10.10
C ARG A 24 3.48 17.34 -10.69
N ARG A 25 3.31 17.07 -11.97
CA ARG A 25 1.99 17.05 -12.58
C ARG A 25 1.28 15.81 -12.10
N MET A 26 0.26 15.99 -11.33
CA MET A 26 -0.61 14.92 -10.86
C MET A 26 -2.03 15.34 -11.18
N ASP A 27 -2.64 14.72 -12.19
CA ASP A 27 -4.05 14.90 -12.51
C ASP A 27 -4.83 13.63 -12.09
N PRO A 28 -5.03 13.43 -10.77
CA PRO A 28 -5.68 12.23 -10.29
C PRO A 28 -7.17 12.26 -10.61
N LEU A 29 -7.69 11.06 -10.88
CA LEU A 29 -9.11 10.78 -10.91
C LEU A 29 -9.49 10.05 -9.63
N ALA A 30 -10.67 10.31 -9.10
CA ALA A 30 -11.21 9.50 -8.01
C ALA A 30 -12.68 9.18 -8.27
N GLN A 31 -13.08 7.97 -7.92
CA GLN A 31 -14.46 7.50 -7.96
C GLN A 31 -14.87 7.09 -6.56
N THR A 32 -15.92 7.70 -6.03
CA THR A 32 -16.47 7.23 -4.75
C THR A 32 -17.35 6.01 -4.96
N PHE A 33 -17.42 5.16 -3.93
CA PHE A 33 -18.23 3.96 -3.92
C PHE A 33 -18.65 3.60 -2.50
N ILE A 34 -19.76 2.86 -2.40
CA ILE A 34 -20.24 2.28 -1.15
C ILE A 34 -20.38 0.78 -1.34
N VAL A 35 -19.86 0.00 -0.41
CA VAL A 35 -20.13 -1.42 -0.36
C VAL A 35 -21.45 -1.61 0.41
N LEU A 36 -22.51 -1.86 -0.35
CA LEU A 36 -23.78 -2.24 0.22
C LEU A 36 -23.84 -3.77 0.30
N ASP A 37 -24.16 -4.26 1.45
CA ASP A 37 -24.34 -5.68 1.62
C ASP A 37 -25.82 -6.08 1.52
N THR A 38 -26.12 -6.76 0.44
CA THR A 38 -27.46 -7.27 0.16
C THR A 38 -27.52 -8.81 0.10
N ASP A 39 -26.40 -9.50 0.28
CA ASP A 39 -26.29 -10.90 -0.14
C ASP A 39 -26.41 -11.94 0.99
N ASN A 40 -26.81 -11.56 2.20
CA ASN A 40 -27.08 -12.57 3.21
C ASN A 40 -28.57 -12.84 3.33
N ASN A 41 -28.96 -14.02 2.86
CA ASN A 41 -30.31 -14.59 3.04
C ASN A 41 -30.74 -14.71 4.52
N ASP A 42 -29.87 -14.42 5.48
CA ASP A 42 -30.12 -14.55 6.92
C ASP A 42 -30.41 -13.21 7.62
N GLY A 43 -30.52 -12.09 6.89
CA GLY A 43 -30.84 -10.79 7.48
C GLY A 43 -29.70 -10.15 8.29
N ASP A 44 -28.55 -10.80 8.41
CA ASP A 44 -27.37 -10.24 9.05
C ASP A 44 -26.72 -9.20 8.13
N ARG A 45 -26.68 -7.96 8.61
CA ARG A 45 -25.99 -6.89 7.89
C ARG A 45 -24.50 -7.21 7.87
N VAL A 46 -23.94 -7.47 6.71
CA VAL A 46 -22.49 -7.59 6.59
C VAL A 46 -21.85 -6.28 6.98
N THR A 47 -21.00 -6.36 7.97
CA THR A 47 -20.32 -5.19 8.56
C THR A 47 -19.22 -4.64 7.69
N GLY A 48 -18.88 -5.30 6.56
CA GLY A 48 -17.86 -4.86 5.63
C GLY A 48 -17.42 -5.94 4.64
N ALA A 49 -16.48 -5.58 3.78
CA ALA A 49 -15.87 -6.45 2.80
C ALA A 49 -14.34 -6.31 2.80
N PHE A 50 -13.66 -7.36 2.39
CA PHE A 50 -12.22 -7.37 2.17
C PHE A 50 -11.95 -7.33 0.67
N LEU A 51 -11.56 -6.17 0.14
CA LEU A 51 -11.25 -5.99 -1.27
C LEU A 51 -9.92 -6.66 -1.60
N THR A 52 -9.90 -7.46 -2.65
CA THR A 52 -8.68 -8.17 -3.11
C THR A 52 -8.06 -7.51 -4.33
N SER A 53 -8.88 -6.95 -5.20
CA SER A 53 -8.43 -6.27 -6.41
C SER A 53 -9.50 -5.32 -6.95
N CYS A 54 -9.04 -4.42 -7.82
CA CYS A 54 -9.89 -3.54 -8.59
C CYS A 54 -9.44 -3.55 -10.04
N ASP A 55 -10.38 -3.77 -10.95
CA ASP A 55 -10.17 -3.64 -12.39
C ASP A 55 -10.51 -2.21 -12.81
N VAL A 56 -9.64 -1.59 -13.60
CA VAL A 56 -9.88 -0.32 -14.28
C VAL A 56 -9.53 -0.47 -15.76
N TYR A 57 -10.16 0.30 -16.59
CA TYR A 57 -10.02 0.20 -18.04
C TYR A 57 -9.35 1.45 -18.57
N PHE A 58 -8.27 1.29 -19.32
CA PHE A 58 -7.52 2.39 -19.91
C PHE A 58 -7.68 2.41 -21.44
N SER A 59 -7.78 3.61 -22.01
CA SER A 59 -7.73 3.81 -23.46
C SER A 59 -6.30 4.11 -23.94
N GLU A 60 -5.50 4.78 -23.09
CA GLU A 60 -4.11 5.13 -23.36
C GLU A 60 -3.28 4.95 -22.09
N LYS A 61 -1.99 4.73 -22.24
CA LYS A 61 -1.02 4.58 -21.15
C LYS A 61 0.31 5.23 -21.52
N ASP A 62 1.06 5.59 -20.49
CA ASP A 62 2.46 5.98 -20.65
C ASP A 62 3.32 4.76 -20.97
N SER A 63 4.48 4.99 -21.59
CA SER A 63 5.44 3.93 -21.94
C SER A 63 6.47 3.66 -20.84
N VAL A 64 6.65 4.58 -19.89
CA VAL A 64 7.73 4.57 -18.90
C VAL A 64 7.19 4.72 -17.47
N TYR A 65 6.33 5.72 -17.22
CA TYR A 65 5.88 6.07 -15.88
C TYR A 65 4.79 5.13 -15.37
N PRO A 66 4.86 4.72 -14.08
CA PRO A 66 3.85 3.87 -13.47
C PRO A 66 2.55 4.61 -13.17
N VAL A 67 1.48 3.84 -12.98
CA VAL A 67 0.20 4.30 -12.44
C VAL A 67 -0.05 3.65 -11.08
N ALA A 68 -0.56 4.41 -10.13
CA ALA A 68 -0.94 3.91 -8.81
C ALA A 68 -2.44 4.02 -8.60
N MET A 69 -2.98 3.03 -7.87
CA MET A 69 -4.33 3.05 -7.34
C MET A 69 -4.27 3.13 -5.82
N GLU A 70 -5.15 3.94 -5.23
CA GLU A 70 -5.31 4.04 -3.78
C GLU A 70 -6.78 3.93 -3.39
N ILE A 71 -7.06 3.15 -2.35
CA ILE A 71 -8.36 3.16 -1.69
C ILE A 71 -8.25 4.13 -0.51
N ARG A 72 -9.05 5.19 -0.54
CA ARG A 72 -9.03 6.24 0.47
C ARG A 72 -10.37 6.38 1.18
N ASP A 73 -10.33 6.99 2.36
CA ASP A 73 -11.53 7.46 3.04
C ASP A 73 -12.22 8.58 2.25
N VAL A 74 -13.46 8.84 2.59
CA VAL A 74 -14.22 9.99 2.09
C VAL A 74 -14.55 10.90 3.28
N ILE A 75 -14.25 12.19 3.13
CA ILE A 75 -14.49 13.20 4.14
C ILE A 75 -15.37 14.29 3.53
N ASN A 76 -16.52 14.57 4.14
CA ASN A 76 -17.48 15.55 3.64
C ASN A 76 -17.88 15.32 2.16
N GLY A 77 -18.03 14.05 1.75
CA GLY A 77 -18.41 13.68 0.39
C GLY A 77 -17.30 13.84 -0.65
N GLN A 78 -16.05 14.03 -0.26
CA GLN A 78 -14.90 14.16 -1.16
C GLN A 78 -13.79 13.14 -0.79
N PRO A 79 -12.97 12.72 -1.76
CA PRO A 79 -11.82 11.87 -1.48
C PRO A 79 -10.90 12.48 -0.43
N GLY A 80 -10.70 11.76 0.68
CA GLY A 80 -9.86 12.17 1.78
C GLY A 80 -8.36 11.86 1.54
N PRO A 81 -7.48 12.32 2.42
CA PRO A 81 -6.05 12.09 2.31
C PRO A 81 -5.60 10.73 2.88
N LYS A 82 -6.46 10.04 3.63
CA LYS A 82 -6.08 8.82 4.33
C LYS A 82 -6.25 7.61 3.42
N ILE A 83 -5.13 6.97 3.10
CA ILE A 83 -5.12 5.68 2.40
C ILE A 83 -5.44 4.58 3.41
N LEU A 84 -6.35 3.66 3.06
CA LEU A 84 -6.63 2.50 3.89
C LEU A 84 -5.41 1.57 3.98
N PRO A 85 -5.24 0.84 5.09
CA PRO A 85 -4.18 -0.16 5.21
C PRO A 85 -4.20 -1.11 4.00
N PHE A 86 -3.03 -1.34 3.38
CA PHE A 86 -2.83 -2.12 2.14
C PHE A 86 -3.56 -1.57 0.90
N GLY A 87 -4.26 -0.45 1.00
CA GLY A 87 -5.09 0.14 -0.05
C GLY A 87 -4.32 0.83 -1.17
N ARG A 88 -3.02 0.59 -1.33
CA ARG A 88 -2.23 1.16 -2.43
C ARG A 88 -1.57 0.06 -3.24
N LYS A 89 -1.73 0.16 -4.57
CA LYS A 89 -1.04 -0.70 -5.55
C LYS A 89 -0.51 0.15 -6.67
N THR A 90 0.73 -0.10 -7.07
CA THR A 90 1.38 0.56 -8.22
C THR A 90 1.66 -0.49 -9.28
N LEU A 91 1.31 -0.17 -10.52
CA LEU A 91 1.62 -0.97 -11.70
C LEU A 91 2.61 -0.21 -12.59
N GLN A 92 3.59 -0.92 -13.11
CA GLN A 92 4.50 -0.38 -14.11
C GLN A 92 3.77 -0.21 -15.45
N ALA A 93 4.27 0.65 -16.32
CA ALA A 93 3.64 0.92 -17.61
C ALA A 93 3.42 -0.34 -18.47
N ASN A 94 4.32 -1.32 -18.38
CA ASN A 94 4.22 -2.60 -19.09
C ASN A 94 3.15 -3.54 -18.53
N GLU A 95 2.71 -3.34 -17.27
CA GLU A 95 1.66 -4.12 -16.62
C GLU A 95 0.25 -3.59 -16.90
N VAL A 96 0.15 -2.40 -17.50
CA VAL A 96 -1.11 -1.76 -17.84
C VAL A 96 -1.56 -2.20 -19.23
N SER A 97 -2.79 -2.68 -19.33
CA SER A 97 -3.46 -3.02 -20.58
C SER A 97 -4.34 -1.86 -21.04
N THR A 98 -4.47 -1.70 -22.36
CA THR A 98 -5.34 -0.69 -22.97
C THR A 98 -6.26 -1.32 -24.01
N SER A 99 -7.41 -0.71 -24.26
CA SER A 99 -8.33 -1.10 -25.33
C SER A 99 -9.07 0.10 -25.88
N THR A 100 -9.52 0.01 -27.13
CA THR A 100 -10.27 1.06 -27.81
C THR A 100 -11.76 1.06 -27.52
N ASP A 101 -12.24 0.04 -26.78
CA ASP A 101 -13.66 -0.21 -26.50
C ASP A 101 -13.93 -0.51 -25.00
N ALA A 102 -12.93 -0.28 -24.14
CA ALA A 102 -12.99 -0.63 -22.72
C ALA A 102 -13.28 -2.10 -22.40
N SER A 103 -12.94 -3.03 -23.28
CA SER A 103 -13.14 -4.47 -23.08
C SER A 103 -12.03 -5.11 -22.25
N VAL A 104 -10.81 -4.52 -22.27
CA VAL A 104 -9.64 -5.09 -21.59
C VAL A 104 -9.39 -4.38 -20.28
N ALA A 105 -9.46 -5.15 -19.20
CA ALA A 105 -9.20 -4.65 -17.84
C ALA A 105 -7.71 -4.60 -17.50
N THR A 106 -7.32 -3.61 -16.72
CA THR A 106 -6.09 -3.58 -15.95
C THR A 106 -6.43 -3.85 -14.49
N THR A 107 -5.89 -4.93 -13.94
CA THR A 107 -6.21 -5.38 -12.58
C THR A 107 -5.17 -4.91 -11.58
N PHE A 108 -5.58 -4.10 -10.61
CA PHE A 108 -4.78 -3.74 -9.45
C PHE A 108 -5.04 -4.72 -8.32
N THR A 109 -4.16 -5.71 -8.14
CA THR A 109 -4.26 -6.68 -7.06
C THR A 109 -3.53 -6.16 -5.83
N PHE A 110 -4.23 -5.99 -4.71
CA PHE A 110 -3.63 -5.52 -3.47
C PHE A 110 -2.74 -6.59 -2.84
N ASP A 111 -1.65 -6.18 -2.20
CA ASP A 111 -0.70 -7.10 -1.58
C ASP A 111 -1.29 -7.83 -0.36
N SER A 112 -2.32 -7.27 0.23
CA SER A 112 -3.16 -7.86 1.26
C SER A 112 -4.59 -7.34 1.10
N PRO A 113 -5.62 -8.09 1.52
CA PRO A 113 -7.00 -7.63 1.41
C PRO A 113 -7.24 -6.33 2.17
N VAL A 114 -7.93 -5.39 1.54
CA VAL A 114 -8.25 -4.06 2.08
C VAL A 114 -9.65 -4.10 2.70
N TYR A 115 -9.73 -3.90 4.00
CA TYR A 115 -11.02 -3.87 4.69
C TYR A 115 -11.74 -2.55 4.43
N VAL A 116 -13.00 -2.64 4.00
CA VAL A 116 -13.95 -1.54 3.88
C VAL A 116 -15.20 -1.85 4.67
N GLN A 117 -15.68 -0.90 5.45
CA GLN A 117 -16.87 -1.05 6.27
C GLN A 117 -18.13 -0.91 5.41
N GLY A 118 -19.12 -1.76 5.63
CA GLY A 118 -20.41 -1.69 4.95
C GLY A 118 -21.15 -0.40 5.25
N GLY A 119 -21.78 0.19 4.23
CA GLY A 119 -22.52 1.44 4.35
C GLY A 119 -21.66 2.70 4.52
N THR A 120 -20.34 2.56 4.46
CA THR A 120 -19.40 3.69 4.50
C THR A 120 -18.87 3.98 3.08
N GLU A 121 -18.79 5.26 2.75
CA GLU A 121 -18.27 5.70 1.46
C GLU A 121 -16.75 5.74 1.46
N TYR A 122 -16.17 5.21 0.40
CA TYR A 122 -14.74 5.20 0.11
C TYR A 122 -14.48 5.69 -1.31
N SER A 123 -13.23 5.95 -1.64
CA SER A 123 -12.84 6.37 -2.99
C SER A 123 -11.71 5.53 -3.56
N ILE A 124 -11.82 5.22 -4.84
CA ILE A 124 -10.74 4.71 -5.68
C ILE A 124 -10.05 5.94 -6.27
N CYS A 125 -8.77 6.15 -5.96
CA CYS A 125 -7.98 7.23 -6.52
C CYS A 125 -6.93 6.66 -7.48
N LEU A 126 -6.90 7.15 -8.71
CA LEU A 126 -5.91 6.83 -9.73
C LEU A 126 -4.92 7.99 -9.83
N LEU A 127 -3.62 7.69 -9.73
CA LEU A 127 -2.55 8.66 -9.71
C LEU A 127 -1.47 8.26 -10.73
N ALA A 128 -1.06 9.22 -11.54
CA ALA A 128 0.09 9.08 -12.43
C ALA A 128 0.86 10.39 -12.48
N ASN A 129 2.19 10.31 -12.66
CA ASN A 129 3.04 11.50 -12.82
C ASN A 129 3.15 11.96 -14.29
N THR A 130 2.18 11.61 -15.11
CA THR A 130 2.14 11.87 -16.55
C THR A 130 0.68 12.04 -16.98
N PRO A 131 0.38 12.88 -17.99
CA PRO A 131 -0.97 13.03 -18.53
C PRO A 131 -1.37 11.92 -19.51
N ASP A 132 -0.47 10.97 -19.82
CA ASP A 132 -0.67 10.01 -20.90
C ASP A 132 -1.58 8.84 -20.52
N TYR A 133 -1.90 8.68 -19.22
CA TYR A 133 -2.91 7.73 -18.80
C TYR A 133 -4.32 8.27 -18.99
N LYS A 134 -5.14 7.54 -19.76
CA LYS A 134 -6.55 7.87 -19.98
C LYS A 134 -7.44 6.71 -19.59
N ALA A 135 -8.25 6.90 -18.57
CA ALA A 135 -9.22 5.90 -18.12
C ALA A 135 -10.55 6.04 -18.85
N TRP A 136 -11.23 4.92 -19.03
CA TRP A 136 -12.57 4.89 -19.57
C TRP A 136 -13.61 5.28 -18.52
N ILE A 137 -14.51 6.19 -18.89
CA ILE A 137 -15.62 6.66 -18.07
C ILE A 137 -16.94 6.54 -18.83
N ALA A 138 -18.05 6.50 -18.09
CA ALA A 138 -19.37 6.72 -18.60
C ALA A 138 -19.78 8.18 -18.38
N ASP A 139 -20.52 8.78 -19.30
CA ASP A 139 -21.08 10.14 -19.16
C ASP A 139 -22.55 10.13 -19.60
N LEU A 140 -23.44 10.56 -18.72
CA LEU A 140 -24.87 10.60 -18.97
C LEU A 140 -25.20 11.45 -20.20
N GLY A 141 -26.14 10.99 -21.03
CA GLY A 141 -26.56 11.68 -22.25
C GLY A 141 -25.59 11.54 -23.42
N THR A 142 -24.49 10.78 -23.28
CA THR A 142 -23.61 10.44 -24.40
C THR A 142 -23.88 9.03 -24.93
N GLN A 143 -23.33 8.72 -26.09
CA GLN A 143 -23.48 7.38 -26.68
C GLN A 143 -22.37 6.45 -26.24
N ASP A 144 -22.73 5.17 -26.05
CA ASP A 144 -21.76 4.10 -25.82
C ASP A 144 -21.03 3.69 -27.09
N THR A 145 -20.06 2.78 -26.96
CA THR A 145 -19.31 2.23 -28.11
C THR A 145 -20.18 1.48 -29.11
N SER A 146 -21.43 1.17 -28.73
CA SER A 146 -22.44 0.51 -29.58
C SER A 146 -23.46 1.50 -30.13
N GLY A 147 -23.37 2.80 -29.80
CA GLY A 147 -24.28 3.84 -30.26
C GLY A 147 -25.54 4.02 -29.41
N ASN A 148 -25.68 3.34 -28.27
CA ASN A 148 -26.79 3.53 -27.35
C ASN A 148 -26.56 4.70 -26.43
N GLU A 149 -27.63 5.47 -26.14
CA GLU A 149 -27.53 6.57 -25.16
C GLU A 149 -27.47 6.03 -23.74
N ILE A 150 -26.61 6.64 -22.89
CA ILE A 150 -26.51 6.34 -21.48
C ILE A 150 -27.54 7.14 -20.71
N THR A 151 -28.47 6.43 -20.15
CA THR A 151 -29.57 7.02 -19.38
C THR A 151 -29.41 6.87 -17.88
N ASP A 152 -28.59 5.91 -17.44
CA ASP A 152 -28.46 5.53 -16.03
C ASP A 152 -26.99 5.44 -15.58
N GLN A 153 -26.76 5.77 -14.31
CA GLN A 153 -25.49 5.49 -13.61
C GLN A 153 -25.61 4.13 -12.90
N PRO A 154 -24.64 3.21 -13.11
CA PRO A 154 -24.77 1.84 -12.63
C PRO A 154 -24.55 1.68 -11.13
N HIS A 155 -24.00 2.67 -10.45
CA HIS A 155 -23.70 2.60 -9.00
C HIS A 155 -23.84 3.96 -8.32
N VAL A 156 -23.98 3.93 -7.01
CA VAL A 156 -23.98 5.13 -6.18
C VAL A 156 -22.55 5.58 -5.96
N GLY A 157 -22.25 6.78 -6.37
CA GLY A 157 -20.92 7.39 -6.26
C GLY A 157 -20.76 8.55 -7.23
N VAL A 158 -19.67 9.26 -7.14
CA VAL A 158 -19.36 10.42 -7.97
C VAL A 158 -17.92 10.35 -8.44
N LEU A 159 -17.69 10.69 -9.71
CA LEU A 159 -16.36 10.89 -10.24
C LEU A 159 -15.83 12.26 -9.81
N PHE A 160 -14.59 12.31 -9.37
CA PHE A 160 -13.87 13.53 -9.00
C PHE A 160 -12.61 13.68 -9.85
N LYS A 161 -12.33 14.93 -10.19
CA LYS A 161 -11.12 15.34 -10.90
C LYS A 161 -10.31 16.28 -10.01
N SER A 162 -8.99 16.19 -10.08
CA SER A 162 -8.10 17.05 -9.31
C SER A 162 -6.84 17.34 -10.10
N SER A 163 -6.25 18.53 -9.90
CA SER A 163 -4.93 18.88 -10.45
C SER A 163 -3.80 18.78 -9.40
N ASN A 164 -4.14 18.57 -8.12
CA ASN A 164 -3.16 18.65 -7.02
C ASN A 164 -3.31 17.53 -5.99
N ASN A 165 -4.20 16.56 -6.21
CA ASN A 165 -4.49 15.44 -5.30
C ASN A 165 -5.03 15.85 -3.91
N THR A 166 -5.45 17.09 -3.75
CA THR A 166 -5.98 17.63 -2.48
C THR A 166 -7.30 18.36 -2.64
N THR A 167 -7.49 19.01 -3.78
CA THR A 167 -8.73 19.71 -4.12
C THR A 167 -9.46 18.94 -5.20
N TRP A 168 -10.68 18.54 -4.92
CA TRP A 168 -11.47 17.67 -5.78
C TRP A 168 -12.68 18.39 -6.35
N VAL A 169 -12.87 18.26 -7.66
CA VAL A 169 -14.02 18.79 -8.38
C VAL A 169 -14.95 17.64 -8.76
N PRO A 170 -16.20 17.60 -8.27
CA PRO A 170 -17.13 16.53 -8.60
C PRO A 170 -17.62 16.65 -10.05
N SER A 171 -17.82 15.49 -10.69
CA SER A 171 -18.46 15.35 -12.00
C SER A 171 -19.66 14.40 -11.87
N PRO A 172 -20.83 14.92 -11.48
CA PRO A 172 -21.97 14.08 -11.08
C PRO A 172 -22.61 13.32 -12.23
N THR A 173 -22.31 13.66 -13.47
CA THR A 173 -22.82 12.95 -14.67
C THR A 173 -21.84 11.88 -15.18
N GLN A 174 -20.66 11.77 -14.54
CA GLN A 174 -19.60 10.89 -15.02
C GLN A 174 -19.23 9.85 -13.99
N ASP A 175 -18.97 8.62 -14.45
CA ASP A 175 -18.51 7.52 -13.63
C ASP A 175 -17.32 6.81 -14.27
N LEU A 176 -16.34 6.44 -13.46
CA LEU A 176 -15.23 5.59 -13.86
C LEU A 176 -15.74 4.18 -14.15
N LYS A 177 -15.27 3.56 -15.21
CA LYS A 177 -15.50 2.12 -15.42
C LYS A 177 -14.57 1.32 -14.54
N PHE A 178 -15.11 0.59 -13.55
CA PHE A 178 -14.33 -0.26 -12.65
C PHE A 178 -15.09 -1.50 -12.22
N THR A 179 -14.37 -2.49 -11.69
CA THR A 179 -14.93 -3.67 -11.03
C THR A 179 -14.16 -3.95 -9.77
N LEU A 180 -14.84 -3.94 -8.62
CA LEU A 180 -14.25 -4.33 -7.35
C LEU A 180 -14.44 -5.83 -7.11
N ARG A 181 -13.39 -6.48 -6.60
CA ARG A 181 -13.42 -7.88 -6.20
C ARG A 181 -13.18 -8.01 -4.71
N ARG A 182 -13.98 -8.82 -4.05
CA ARG A 182 -13.85 -9.10 -2.62
C ARG A 182 -13.40 -10.54 -2.35
N ALA A 183 -12.75 -10.76 -1.22
CA ALA A 183 -12.48 -12.09 -0.72
C ALA A 183 -13.80 -12.79 -0.35
N LYS A 184 -13.93 -14.05 -0.73
CA LYS A 184 -14.96 -14.95 -0.24
C LYS A 184 -14.30 -15.90 0.75
N PHE A 185 -14.66 -15.79 2.03
CA PHE A 185 -14.13 -16.67 3.06
C PHE A 185 -14.95 -17.94 3.14
N ASP A 186 -14.26 -19.07 3.23
CA ASP A 186 -14.87 -20.34 3.59
C ASP A 186 -14.76 -20.51 5.10
N THR A 187 -15.84 -20.20 5.81
CA THR A 187 -15.90 -20.26 7.28
C THR A 187 -16.07 -21.68 7.81
N ALA A 188 -16.36 -22.65 6.93
CA ALA A 188 -16.46 -24.08 7.28
C ALA A 188 -15.08 -24.78 7.27
N ALA A 189 -14.09 -24.21 6.60
CA ALA A 189 -12.76 -24.78 6.54
C ALA A 189 -11.89 -24.29 7.71
N ALA A 190 -11.23 -25.22 8.40
CA ALA A 190 -10.23 -24.89 9.41
C ALA A 190 -8.95 -24.40 8.70
N GLY A 191 -8.49 -23.20 9.08
CA GLY A 191 -7.23 -22.62 8.61
C GLY A 191 -6.11 -22.78 9.66
N GLY A 192 -4.88 -22.96 9.18
CA GLY A 192 -3.69 -22.89 10.03
C GLY A 192 -2.91 -21.61 9.74
N VAL A 193 -2.49 -20.90 10.78
CA VAL A 193 -1.60 -19.72 10.65
C VAL A 193 -0.28 -20.03 11.33
N THR A 194 0.81 -19.94 10.58
CA THR A 194 2.16 -20.01 11.13
C THR A 194 2.71 -18.58 11.21
N LEU A 195 2.89 -18.10 12.43
CA LEU A 195 3.49 -16.80 12.68
C LEU A 195 5.01 -16.98 12.81
N GLN A 196 5.77 -16.29 11.98
CA GLN A 196 7.22 -16.22 12.06
C GLN A 196 7.65 -14.81 12.44
N ASN A 197 8.43 -14.69 13.50
CA ASN A 197 9.10 -13.43 13.78
C ASN A 197 10.15 -13.16 12.71
N LYS A 198 10.22 -11.92 12.23
CA LYS A 198 11.36 -11.47 11.44
C LYS A 198 12.63 -11.64 12.27
N THR A 199 13.73 -11.95 11.59
CA THR A 199 15.07 -11.88 12.18
C THR A 199 15.22 -10.57 12.92
N LEU A 200 15.60 -10.63 14.19
CA LEU A 200 15.80 -9.42 14.99
C LEU A 200 16.84 -8.53 14.29
N PRO A 201 16.56 -7.22 14.15
CA PRO A 201 17.51 -6.34 13.51
C PRO A 201 18.80 -6.24 14.34
N VAL A 202 19.93 -6.09 13.66
CA VAL A 202 21.21 -5.80 14.30
C VAL A 202 21.06 -4.48 15.07
N LYS A 203 21.40 -4.50 16.35
CA LYS A 203 21.38 -3.31 17.22
C LYS A 203 22.78 -3.00 17.71
N THR A 204 23.15 -1.73 17.63
CA THR A 204 24.40 -1.25 18.19
C THR A 204 24.28 -1.11 19.71
N LEU A 205 25.15 -1.77 20.44
CA LEU A 205 25.22 -1.65 21.90
C LEU A 205 25.83 -0.30 22.29
N LYS A 206 25.48 0.21 23.46
CA LYS A 206 26.09 1.39 24.06
C LYS A 206 27.55 1.10 24.43
N VAL A 207 28.30 2.15 24.75
CA VAL A 207 29.65 2.02 25.26
C VAL A 207 29.61 1.25 26.59
N ASN A 208 30.51 0.27 26.75
CA ASN A 208 30.63 -0.59 27.94
C ASN A 208 29.32 -1.33 28.32
N PRO A 209 28.70 -2.07 27.40
CA PRO A 209 27.44 -2.74 27.69
C PRO A 209 27.58 -4.06 28.43
N LEU A 210 28.82 -4.54 28.59
CA LEU A 210 29.18 -5.83 29.15
C LEU A 210 29.52 -5.70 30.62
N GLU A 211 28.87 -6.50 31.48
CA GLU A 211 29.18 -6.61 32.90
C GLU A 211 29.54 -8.07 33.23
N MET A 212 30.69 -8.26 33.80
CA MET A 212 31.13 -9.54 34.34
C MET A 212 31.54 -9.37 35.81
N THR A 213 31.11 -10.32 36.63
CA THR A 213 31.61 -10.43 37.99
C THR A 213 32.82 -11.35 37.97
N ASP A 214 33.85 -11.01 38.78
CA ASP A 214 35.04 -11.85 38.91
C ASP A 214 34.67 -13.29 39.26
N ALA A 215 35.34 -14.25 38.62
CA ALA A 215 35.08 -15.68 38.74
C ALA A 215 33.67 -16.15 38.27
N SER A 216 32.88 -15.33 37.58
CA SER A 216 31.61 -15.70 37.02
C SER A 216 31.76 -16.20 35.58
N THR A 217 31.02 -17.26 35.24
CA THR A 217 30.88 -17.76 33.88
C THR A 217 29.72 -17.07 33.11
N THR A 218 29.05 -16.12 33.76
CA THR A 218 27.89 -15.42 33.21
C THR A 218 28.27 -14.03 32.77
N LEU A 219 28.05 -13.75 31.47
CA LEU A 219 28.18 -12.40 30.90
C LEU A 219 26.81 -11.74 30.91
N LYS A 220 26.69 -10.58 31.53
CA LYS A 220 25.50 -9.77 31.53
C LYS A 220 25.64 -8.65 30.50
N ILE A 221 24.64 -8.51 29.65
CA ILE A 221 24.59 -7.47 28.61
C ILE A 221 23.39 -6.57 28.87
N ASN A 222 23.65 -5.28 29.10
CA ASN A 222 22.59 -4.32 29.34
C ASN A 222 22.23 -3.58 28.03
N HIS A 223 21.06 -3.85 27.53
CA HIS A 223 20.52 -3.15 26.35
C HIS A 223 19.03 -2.91 26.51
N VAL A 224 18.60 -1.66 26.42
CA VAL A 224 17.19 -1.27 26.51
C VAL A 224 16.46 -1.66 25.22
N GLY A 225 15.32 -2.32 25.35
CA GLY A 225 14.50 -2.70 24.21
C GLY A 225 15.12 -3.83 23.36
N HIS A 226 15.82 -4.78 23.99
CA HIS A 226 16.41 -5.94 23.31
C HIS A 226 15.36 -6.89 22.69
N ALA A 227 14.09 -6.81 23.08
CA ALA A 227 12.97 -7.63 22.60
C ALA A 227 13.21 -9.15 22.67
N MET A 228 14.12 -9.60 23.56
CA MET A 228 14.38 -11.01 23.80
C MET A 228 13.50 -11.51 24.94
N HIS A 229 12.78 -12.58 24.69
CA HIS A 229 12.04 -13.31 25.71
C HIS A 229 12.93 -14.36 26.39
N THR A 230 12.58 -14.71 27.61
CA THR A 230 13.32 -15.64 28.45
C THR A 230 13.57 -16.97 27.75
N THR A 231 14.81 -17.40 27.75
CA THR A 231 15.36 -18.72 27.40
C THR A 231 15.23 -19.17 25.93
N GLY A 232 16.36 -19.44 25.31
CA GLY A 232 16.48 -20.13 24.04
C GLY A 232 16.77 -19.27 22.82
N ASN A 233 16.91 -17.94 22.97
CA ASN A 233 17.32 -17.10 21.85
C ASN A 233 18.86 -17.04 21.78
N ASN A 234 19.40 -17.45 20.63
CA ASN A 234 20.82 -17.26 20.34
C ASN A 234 21.08 -15.84 19.88
N VAL A 235 22.12 -15.21 20.42
CA VAL A 235 22.59 -13.91 19.98
C VAL A 235 24.05 -14.02 19.55
N THR A 236 24.38 -13.30 18.49
CA THR A 236 25.75 -13.10 18.07
C THR A 236 26.16 -11.68 18.44
N ILE A 237 27.26 -11.54 19.16
CA ILE A 237 27.84 -10.24 19.52
C ILE A 237 29.11 -10.11 18.70
N ASP A 238 29.18 -9.06 17.90
CA ASP A 238 30.33 -8.76 17.04
C ASP A 238 30.97 -7.42 17.45
N GLY A 239 32.22 -7.22 17.08
CA GLY A 239 32.95 -5.98 17.30
C GLY A 239 33.38 -5.74 18.75
N VAL A 240 33.39 -6.76 19.60
CA VAL A 240 33.96 -6.66 20.97
C VAL A 240 35.46 -6.44 20.87
N LYS A 241 35.90 -5.27 21.28
CA LYS A 241 37.35 -4.95 21.42
C LYS A 241 37.71 -4.95 22.89
N SER A 242 38.69 -5.70 23.27
CA SER A 242 39.28 -5.62 24.61
C SER A 242 40.17 -4.37 24.69
N GLY A 243 39.94 -3.55 25.69
CA GLY A 243 40.82 -2.41 25.99
C GLY A 243 42.14 -2.80 26.67
N ALA A 244 42.31 -4.06 27.07
CA ALA A 244 43.53 -4.66 27.59
C ALA A 244 43.74 -5.98 26.86
N THR A 245 44.97 -6.45 26.76
CA THR A 245 45.43 -7.63 26.04
C THR A 245 44.86 -8.93 26.62
N THR A 246 43.56 -9.13 26.43
CA THR A 246 42.88 -10.36 26.77
C THR A 246 42.50 -11.12 25.49
N THR A 247 43.03 -12.28 25.29
CA THR A 247 42.68 -13.16 24.17
C THR A 247 41.59 -14.13 24.58
N LEU A 248 40.61 -14.31 23.69
CA LEU A 248 39.61 -15.38 23.83
C LEU A 248 40.34 -16.73 23.79
N ASN A 249 40.14 -17.56 24.80
CA ASN A 249 40.68 -18.90 24.82
C ASN A 249 39.72 -19.88 24.09
N GLY A 250 39.91 -19.95 22.78
CA GLY A 250 39.16 -20.86 21.92
C GLY A 250 38.15 -20.17 20.99
N ALA A 251 37.76 -20.87 19.94
CA ALA A 251 36.77 -20.39 19.00
C ALA A 251 35.34 -20.50 19.61
N LEU A 252 34.58 -19.40 19.54
CA LEU A 252 33.16 -19.41 19.88
C LEU A 252 32.39 -20.12 18.76
N ASN A 253 31.64 -21.15 19.11
CA ASN A 253 30.68 -21.75 18.19
C ASN A 253 29.26 -21.29 18.56
N ALA A 254 28.31 -21.54 17.67
CA ALA A 254 26.92 -21.12 17.83
C ALA A 254 26.18 -21.77 19.04
N THR A 255 26.84 -22.72 19.71
CA THR A 255 26.29 -23.43 20.91
C THR A 255 27.05 -23.10 22.19
N ALA A 256 28.03 -22.18 22.15
CA ALA A 256 28.76 -21.80 23.34
C ALA A 256 27.86 -21.03 24.30
N THR A 257 27.65 -21.60 25.47
CA THR A 257 26.88 -20.99 26.58
C THR A 257 27.76 -20.19 27.54
N SER A 258 29.08 -20.25 27.36
CA SER A 258 30.05 -19.55 28.20
C SER A 258 31.28 -19.09 27.38
N ILE A 259 31.84 -17.97 27.77
CA ILE A 259 33.10 -17.40 27.21
C ILE A 259 34.13 -17.42 28.32
N THR A 260 35.24 -18.09 28.08
CA THR A 260 36.38 -18.03 29.03
C THR A 260 37.39 -17.04 28.49
N LEU A 261 37.69 -16.03 29.27
CA LEU A 261 38.73 -15.05 29.00
C LEU A 261 40.00 -15.43 29.76
N THR A 262 41.16 -15.47 29.10
CA THR A 262 42.45 -15.57 29.77
C THR A 262 42.93 -14.17 30.11
N SER A 263 43.17 -13.91 31.42
CA SER A 263 43.84 -12.69 31.84
C SER A 263 45.28 -12.72 31.34
N GLY A 264 45.63 -11.74 30.51
CA GLY A 264 47.03 -11.49 30.22
C GLY A 264 47.74 -10.92 31.46
N THR A 265 48.81 -11.51 31.82
CA THR A 265 49.78 -10.97 32.82
C THR A 265 50.49 -9.77 32.25
#